data_ec5e57607fefd00b629d7a5a9e1e341a
#
_entry.id   ec5e57607fefd00b629d7a5a9e1e341a
#
_cell.length_a   1.000
_cell.length_b   1.000
_cell.length_c   1.000
_cell.angle_alpha   90.00
_cell.angle_beta   90.00
_cell.angle_gamma   90.00
#
_symmetry.space_group_name_H-M   'P 1'
#
loop_
_entity.id
_entity.type
_entity.pdbx_description
1 polymer ?
#
loop_
_entity_poly.entity_id
_entity_poly.type
_entity_poly.pdbx_seq_one_letter_code
_entity_poly.pdbx_strand_id
1 'polypeptide(L)'
;MRILCSAGLALMLLAPAWAGVQVGGPAPDFTLPDENGTRHKLSQYRGRIVVLEWTNPQCPFVQEHYQNKTMIRLYERYRSQDVVWLAVNSSHFNKPADTRRWAQENGIPYPTLQDPEGTVGRLYGAQTTPHMFVIDRNGTLVYRGAIDNAYDPDRDQAGPVNYVEQVLDALLRGERPPVRETKPYGCTVKYKPSATS
;
A
#
# COMPACT_ATOMS: atom_id res chain seq x y z
N MET A 1 48.03 -7.21 42.12
CA MET A 1 46.83 -7.80 41.49
C MET A 1 46.12 -6.71 40.72
N ARG A 2 46.36 -6.61 39.39
CA ARG A 2 45.81 -5.54 38.55
C ARG A 2 44.58 -6.09 37.85
N ILE A 3 43.42 -5.53 38.12
CA ILE A 3 42.16 -5.87 37.50
C ILE A 3 42.05 -5.01 36.22
N LEU A 4 42.11 -5.64 35.07
CA LEU A 4 41.83 -5.02 33.76
C LEU A 4 40.33 -5.04 33.53
N CYS A 5 39.70 -3.88 33.63
CA CYS A 5 38.30 -3.70 33.16
C CYS A 5 38.31 -3.51 31.65
N SER A 6 37.85 -4.56 30.93
CA SER A 6 37.59 -4.48 29.49
C SER A 6 36.23 -3.79 29.27
N ALA A 7 36.25 -2.56 28.80
CA ALA A 7 35.05 -1.84 28.37
C ALA A 7 34.67 -2.38 26.96
N GLY A 8 33.60 -3.19 26.91
CA GLY A 8 33.02 -3.64 25.65
C GLY A 8 32.27 -2.49 24.97
N LEU A 9 32.80 -2.03 23.83
CA LEU A 9 32.15 -1.04 22.98
C LEU A 9 31.01 -1.72 22.21
N ALA A 10 29.78 -1.52 22.63
CA ALA A 10 28.59 -2.01 21.89
C ALA A 10 28.42 -1.13 20.63
N LEU A 11 28.73 -1.71 19.47
CA LEU A 11 28.53 -1.09 18.17
C LEU A 11 27.02 -1.15 17.86
N MET A 12 26.31 -0.05 18.10
CA MET A 12 24.93 0.12 17.62
C MET A 12 24.95 0.24 16.10
N LEU A 13 24.58 -0.82 15.40
CA LEU A 13 24.29 -0.79 13.97
C LEU A 13 23.03 0.05 13.74
N LEU A 14 23.22 1.30 13.33
CA LEU A 14 22.16 2.14 12.79
C LEU A 14 21.70 1.52 11.47
N ALA A 15 20.54 0.87 11.46
CA ALA A 15 19.89 0.42 10.23
C ALA A 15 19.60 1.64 9.35
N PRO A 16 19.80 1.55 8.02
CA PRO A 16 19.54 2.66 7.12
C PRO A 16 18.05 3.02 7.17
N ALA A 17 17.75 4.31 7.36
CA ALA A 17 16.41 4.88 7.52
C ALA A 17 15.50 4.79 6.27
N TRP A 18 15.86 3.99 5.28
CA TRP A 18 15.16 3.87 3.99
C TRP A 18 14.59 2.46 3.71
N ALA A 19 14.69 1.56 4.64
CA ALA A 19 13.99 0.29 4.53
C ALA A 19 12.50 0.56 4.80
N GLY A 20 11.67 0.66 3.76
CA GLY A 20 10.23 0.73 3.87
C GLY A 20 9.69 -0.36 4.82
N VAL A 21 8.44 -0.24 5.22
CA VAL A 21 7.81 -1.19 6.16
C VAL A 21 8.06 -2.65 5.74
N GLN A 22 8.41 -3.50 6.70
CA GLN A 22 8.64 -4.93 6.44
C GLN A 22 7.36 -5.74 6.62
N VAL A 23 7.12 -6.71 5.76
CA VAL A 23 6.01 -7.66 5.90
C VAL A 23 6.23 -8.54 7.13
N GLY A 24 5.20 -8.62 7.96
CA GLY A 24 5.23 -9.26 9.27
C GLY A 24 5.50 -8.30 10.43
N GLY A 25 5.86 -7.04 10.12
CA GLY A 25 6.00 -5.98 11.10
C GLY A 25 4.74 -5.11 11.24
N PRO A 26 4.69 -4.23 12.25
CA PRO A 26 3.59 -3.30 12.42
C PRO A 26 3.55 -2.31 11.25
N ALA A 27 2.35 -2.10 10.68
CA ALA A 27 2.12 -1.08 9.69
C ALA A 27 2.26 0.31 10.36
N PRO A 28 3.14 1.20 9.84
CA PRO A 28 3.30 2.54 10.38
C PRO A 28 2.01 3.34 10.37
N ASP A 29 1.66 3.96 11.49
CA ASP A 29 0.46 4.80 11.57
C ASP A 29 0.67 6.11 10.78
N PHE A 30 -0.41 6.61 10.19
CA PHE A 30 -0.43 7.87 9.47
C PHE A 30 -1.79 8.54 9.58
N THR A 31 -1.85 9.83 9.22
CA THR A 31 -3.12 10.55 9.07
C THR A 31 -3.06 11.38 7.79
N LEU A 32 -3.95 11.10 6.85
CA LEU A 32 -4.08 11.83 5.58
C LEU A 32 -5.54 12.29 5.38
N PRO A 33 -5.76 13.43 4.70
CA PRO A 33 -7.09 13.79 4.22
C PRO A 33 -7.41 13.00 2.94
N ASP A 34 -8.67 12.68 2.72
CA ASP A 34 -9.15 12.22 1.41
C ASP A 34 -9.37 13.39 0.43
N GLU A 35 -9.84 13.08 -0.77
CA GLU A 35 -10.15 14.07 -1.82
C GLU A 35 -11.30 15.02 -1.45
N ASN A 36 -12.04 14.74 -0.38
CA ASN A 36 -13.12 15.57 0.16
C ASN A 36 -12.70 16.33 1.43
N GLY A 37 -11.47 16.11 1.91
CA GLY A 37 -10.92 16.75 3.11
C GLY A 37 -11.20 15.99 4.40
N THR A 38 -11.88 14.83 4.37
CA THR A 38 -12.09 13.99 5.55
C THR A 38 -10.77 13.34 5.96
N ARG A 39 -10.41 13.44 7.23
CA ARG A 39 -9.15 12.88 7.74
C ARG A 39 -9.32 11.40 8.09
N HIS A 40 -8.40 10.59 7.58
CA HIS A 40 -8.31 9.16 7.84
C HIS A 40 -7.01 8.85 8.57
N LYS A 41 -7.12 8.27 9.76
CA LYS A 41 -5.97 7.77 10.52
C LYS A 41 -5.96 6.25 10.42
N LEU A 42 -4.82 5.65 10.05
CA LEU A 42 -4.76 4.19 9.88
C LEU A 42 -5.20 3.43 11.15
N SER A 43 -4.76 3.88 12.31
CA SER A 43 -5.10 3.23 13.59
C SER A 43 -6.59 3.25 13.95
N GLN A 44 -7.42 4.10 13.32
CA GLN A 44 -8.88 4.07 13.53
C GLN A 44 -9.55 2.81 12.96
N TYR A 45 -8.85 2.09 12.08
CA TYR A 45 -9.33 0.87 11.46
C TYR A 45 -8.85 -0.41 12.14
N ARG A 46 -8.26 -0.31 13.34
CA ARG A 46 -7.90 -1.49 14.14
C ARG A 46 -9.08 -2.44 14.32
N GLY A 47 -8.83 -3.75 14.27
CA GLY A 47 -9.86 -4.78 14.27
C GLY A 47 -10.42 -5.11 12.88
N ARG A 48 -10.09 -4.32 11.85
CA ARG A 48 -10.48 -4.54 10.45
C ARG A 48 -9.27 -4.87 9.60
N ILE A 49 -9.47 -5.54 8.48
CA ILE A 49 -8.44 -5.71 7.44
C ILE A 49 -8.41 -4.41 6.62
N VAL A 50 -7.22 -3.88 6.36
CA VAL A 50 -7.05 -2.66 5.55
C VAL A 50 -6.25 -2.96 4.30
N VAL A 51 -6.78 -2.60 3.14
CA VAL A 51 -6.07 -2.57 1.86
C VAL A 51 -5.68 -1.14 1.57
N LEU A 52 -4.37 -0.89 1.38
CA LEU A 52 -3.88 0.37 0.84
C LEU A 52 -3.48 0.14 -0.63
N GLU A 53 -4.00 0.97 -1.51
CA GLU A 53 -3.71 0.97 -2.93
C GLU A 53 -2.97 2.26 -3.29
N TRP A 54 -1.66 2.20 -3.57
CA TRP A 54 -1.00 3.36 -4.18
C TRP A 54 -1.48 3.55 -5.60
N THR A 55 -2.03 4.73 -5.87
CA THR A 55 -2.71 5.04 -7.12
C THR A 55 -2.23 6.36 -7.74
N ASN A 56 -2.42 6.51 -9.05
CA ASN A 56 -2.27 7.74 -9.79
C ASN A 56 -3.23 7.73 -10.98
N PRO A 57 -4.20 8.66 -11.06
CA PRO A 57 -5.14 8.76 -12.17
C PRO A 57 -4.53 8.83 -13.56
N GLN A 58 -3.29 9.32 -13.67
CA GLN A 58 -2.57 9.45 -14.94
C GLN A 58 -1.72 8.23 -15.31
N CYS A 59 -1.71 7.19 -14.48
CA CYS A 59 -0.98 5.96 -14.75
C CYS A 59 -1.81 5.02 -15.64
N PRO A 60 -1.33 4.63 -16.85
CA PRO A 60 -2.07 3.71 -17.74
C PRO A 60 -2.42 2.37 -17.07
N PHE A 61 -1.54 1.82 -16.24
CA PHE A 61 -1.80 0.59 -15.51
C PHE A 61 -2.94 0.74 -14.51
N VAL A 62 -3.02 1.87 -13.82
CA VAL A 62 -4.14 2.20 -12.92
C VAL A 62 -5.43 2.34 -13.73
N GLN A 63 -5.38 3.10 -14.85
CA GLN A 63 -6.53 3.28 -15.74
C GLN A 63 -7.07 1.93 -16.26
N GLU A 64 -6.19 1.02 -16.67
CA GLU A 64 -6.56 -0.31 -17.13
C GLU A 64 -7.30 -1.10 -16.05
N HIS A 65 -6.81 -1.12 -14.81
CA HIS A 65 -7.48 -1.79 -13.70
C HIS A 65 -8.85 -1.22 -13.39
N TYR A 66 -9.02 0.11 -13.47
CA TYR A 66 -10.33 0.74 -13.25
C TYR A 66 -11.29 0.52 -14.42
N GLN A 67 -10.82 0.55 -15.68
CA GLN A 67 -11.60 0.18 -16.86
C GLN A 67 -12.09 -1.26 -16.78
N ASN A 68 -11.23 -2.18 -16.35
CA ASN A 68 -11.56 -3.59 -16.11
C ASN A 68 -12.32 -3.81 -14.79
N LYS A 69 -12.56 -2.75 -14.00
CA LYS A 69 -13.21 -2.78 -12.68
C LYS A 69 -12.54 -3.72 -11.67
N THR A 70 -11.26 -4.02 -11.83
CA THR A 70 -10.54 -4.98 -10.95
C THR A 70 -10.58 -4.53 -9.50
N MET A 71 -10.21 -3.28 -9.21
CA MET A 71 -10.20 -2.71 -7.84
C MET A 71 -11.61 -2.63 -7.27
N ILE A 72 -12.57 -2.13 -8.06
CA ILE A 72 -13.97 -1.94 -7.64
C ILE A 72 -14.62 -3.29 -7.30
N ARG A 73 -14.43 -4.33 -8.13
CA ARG A 73 -14.98 -5.68 -7.85
C ARG A 73 -14.39 -6.29 -6.58
N LEU A 74 -13.10 -6.12 -6.33
CA LEU A 74 -12.49 -6.57 -5.09
C LEU A 74 -13.10 -5.84 -3.89
N TYR A 75 -13.19 -4.51 -3.95
CA TYR A 75 -13.84 -3.74 -2.88
C TYR A 75 -15.27 -4.22 -2.63
N GLU A 76 -16.10 -4.32 -3.67
CA GLU A 76 -17.50 -4.74 -3.54
C GLU A 76 -17.63 -6.16 -2.95
N ARG A 77 -16.74 -7.08 -3.31
CA ARG A 77 -16.72 -8.44 -2.77
C ARG A 77 -16.44 -8.47 -1.26
N TYR A 78 -15.55 -7.60 -0.77
CA TYR A 78 -15.04 -7.70 0.59
C TYR A 78 -15.56 -6.63 1.57
N ARG A 79 -16.16 -5.53 1.12
CA ARG A 79 -16.58 -4.41 1.97
C ARG A 79 -17.54 -4.78 3.10
N SER A 80 -18.35 -5.82 2.93
CA SER A 80 -19.27 -6.32 3.96
C SER A 80 -18.61 -7.30 4.95
N GLN A 81 -17.32 -7.61 4.80
CA GLN A 81 -16.56 -8.57 5.58
C GLN A 81 -15.48 -7.91 6.46
N ASP A 82 -15.75 -6.69 6.94
CA ASP A 82 -14.80 -5.88 7.72
C ASP A 82 -13.48 -5.56 7.01
N VAL A 83 -13.51 -5.44 5.69
CA VAL A 83 -12.38 -4.97 4.88
C VAL A 83 -12.57 -3.50 4.55
N VAL A 84 -11.55 -2.69 4.85
CA VAL A 84 -11.45 -1.27 4.47
C VAL A 84 -10.52 -1.17 3.27
N TRP A 85 -10.92 -0.38 2.28
CA TRP A 85 -10.07 -0.05 1.13
C TRP A 85 -9.79 1.44 1.10
N LEU A 86 -8.52 1.82 1.04
CA LEU A 86 -8.05 3.20 0.97
C LEU A 86 -7.07 3.30 -0.21
N ALA A 87 -7.41 4.11 -1.21
CA ALA A 87 -6.44 4.50 -2.21
C ALA A 87 -5.54 5.62 -1.65
N VAL A 88 -4.26 5.66 -2.04
CA VAL A 88 -3.30 6.70 -1.63
C VAL A 88 -2.65 7.29 -2.86
N ASN A 89 -2.78 8.59 -3.05
CA ASN A 89 -2.16 9.32 -4.14
C ASN A 89 -1.00 10.16 -3.62
N SER A 90 0.23 9.73 -3.90
CA SER A 90 1.46 10.45 -3.56
C SER A 90 2.05 11.22 -4.77
N SER A 91 1.26 11.44 -5.83
CA SER A 91 1.72 12.23 -6.99
C SER A 91 1.67 13.71 -6.65
N HIS A 92 2.83 14.36 -6.59
CA HIS A 92 2.98 15.73 -6.10
C HIS A 92 2.22 16.80 -6.91
N PHE A 93 1.86 16.52 -8.15
CA PHE A 93 1.17 17.44 -9.03
C PHE A 93 -0.36 17.26 -9.06
N ASN A 94 -0.89 16.16 -8.52
CA ASN A 94 -2.33 15.92 -8.47
C ASN A 94 -2.98 16.74 -7.35
N LYS A 95 -4.05 17.45 -7.68
CA LYS A 95 -4.83 18.20 -6.71
C LYS A 95 -6.03 17.37 -6.23
N PRO A 96 -6.55 17.62 -5.03
CA PRO A 96 -7.75 16.93 -4.53
C PRO A 96 -8.95 16.99 -5.50
N ALA A 97 -9.12 18.11 -6.21
CA ALA A 97 -10.18 18.26 -7.21
C ALA A 97 -10.02 17.33 -8.42
N ASP A 98 -8.79 17.07 -8.86
CA ASP A 98 -8.51 16.14 -9.96
C ASP A 98 -8.77 14.69 -9.52
N THR A 99 -8.35 14.35 -8.31
CA THR A 99 -8.62 13.04 -7.69
C THR A 99 -10.12 12.81 -7.50
N ARG A 100 -10.87 13.82 -7.04
CA ARG A 100 -12.32 13.73 -6.89
C ARG A 100 -13.02 13.50 -8.22
N ARG A 101 -12.63 14.26 -9.25
CA ARG A 101 -13.16 14.08 -10.62
C ARG A 101 -12.91 12.67 -11.12
N TRP A 102 -11.69 12.19 -11.00
CA TRP A 102 -11.30 10.84 -11.37
C TRP A 102 -12.16 9.78 -10.64
N ALA A 103 -12.35 9.93 -9.32
CA ALA A 103 -13.18 9.01 -8.54
C ALA A 103 -14.63 9.00 -9.04
N GLN A 104 -15.20 10.16 -9.36
CA GLN A 104 -16.57 10.27 -9.89
C GLN A 104 -16.69 9.64 -11.28
N GLU A 105 -15.77 9.95 -12.20
CA GLU A 105 -15.78 9.43 -13.59
C GLU A 105 -15.62 7.90 -13.64
N ASN A 106 -14.91 7.31 -12.70
CA ASN A 106 -14.65 5.88 -12.66
C ASN A 106 -15.54 5.13 -11.65
N GLY A 107 -16.44 5.84 -10.95
CA GLY A 107 -17.33 5.24 -9.95
C GLY A 107 -16.59 4.57 -8.80
N ILE A 108 -15.49 5.19 -8.31
CA ILE A 108 -14.66 4.65 -7.22
C ILE A 108 -15.43 4.83 -5.91
N PRO A 109 -15.77 3.74 -5.19
CA PRO A 109 -16.68 3.80 -4.04
C PRO A 109 -15.96 3.96 -2.69
N TYR A 110 -14.65 4.19 -2.68
CA TYR A 110 -13.83 4.32 -1.48
C TYR A 110 -12.93 5.58 -1.55
N PRO A 111 -12.46 6.10 -0.41
CA PRO A 111 -11.69 7.34 -0.37
C PRO A 111 -10.31 7.21 -1.01
N THR A 112 -9.86 8.29 -1.65
CA THR A 112 -8.49 8.44 -2.15
C THR A 112 -7.74 9.47 -1.32
N LEU A 113 -6.84 9.00 -0.47
CA LEU A 113 -6.06 9.80 0.46
C LEU A 113 -4.99 10.60 -0.29
N GLN A 114 -4.80 11.86 0.12
CA GLN A 114 -3.89 12.79 -0.51
C GLN A 114 -2.56 12.85 0.27
N ASP A 115 -1.46 12.46 -0.39
CA ASP A 115 -0.10 12.47 0.15
C ASP A 115 0.87 13.23 -0.80
N PRO A 116 0.59 14.51 -1.14
CA PRO A 116 1.35 15.26 -2.16
C PRO A 116 2.83 15.45 -1.81
N GLU A 117 3.20 15.45 -0.54
CA GLU A 117 4.59 15.49 -0.09
C GLU A 117 5.27 14.11 -0.19
N GLY A 118 4.50 13.04 -0.38
CA GLY A 118 5.01 11.67 -0.48
C GLY A 118 5.57 11.12 0.83
N THR A 119 5.17 11.70 1.96
CA THR A 119 5.67 11.29 3.28
C THR A 119 5.24 9.87 3.61
N VAL A 120 3.97 9.55 3.42
CA VAL A 120 3.43 8.22 3.70
C VAL A 120 3.88 7.22 2.64
N GLY A 121 3.93 7.63 1.37
CA GLY A 121 4.43 6.79 0.30
C GLY A 121 5.86 6.33 0.52
N ARG A 122 6.76 7.24 0.92
CA ARG A 122 8.14 6.89 1.26
C ARG A 122 8.24 6.03 2.52
N LEU A 123 7.42 6.32 3.55
CA LEU A 123 7.35 5.52 4.78
C LEU A 123 7.00 4.06 4.49
N TYR A 124 6.06 3.81 3.58
CA TYR A 124 5.66 2.48 3.15
C TYR A 124 6.60 1.87 2.10
N GLY A 125 7.48 2.66 1.49
CA GLY A 125 8.33 2.23 0.39
C GLY A 125 7.53 1.94 -0.89
N ALA A 126 6.46 2.69 -1.13
CA ALA A 126 5.67 2.57 -2.35
C ALA A 126 6.50 2.95 -3.59
N GLN A 127 6.57 2.05 -4.57
CA GLN A 127 7.46 2.19 -5.73
C GLN A 127 6.70 2.49 -7.01
N THR A 128 5.53 1.88 -7.19
CA THR A 128 4.75 1.96 -8.42
C THR A 128 3.30 2.33 -8.14
N THR A 129 2.56 2.61 -9.21
CA THR A 129 1.11 2.70 -9.21
C THR A 129 0.57 1.76 -10.30
N PRO A 130 -0.24 0.71 -9.96
CA PRO A 130 -0.63 0.37 -8.59
C PRO A 130 0.51 -0.27 -7.76
N HIS A 131 0.43 -0.16 -6.43
CA HIS A 131 1.20 -0.92 -5.47
C HIS A 131 0.31 -1.20 -4.26
N MET A 132 0.13 -2.47 -3.94
CA MET A 132 -0.83 -2.93 -2.94
C MET A 132 -0.15 -3.25 -1.62
N PHE A 133 -0.83 -2.94 -0.51
CA PHE A 133 -0.43 -3.32 0.84
C PHE A 133 -1.68 -3.82 1.58
N VAL A 134 -1.57 -4.97 2.26
CA VAL A 134 -2.65 -5.50 3.08
C VAL A 134 -2.20 -5.58 4.52
N ILE A 135 -3.01 -5.02 5.41
CA ILE A 135 -2.78 -4.94 6.85
C ILE A 135 -3.87 -5.75 7.55
N ASP A 136 -3.48 -6.64 8.44
CA ASP A 136 -4.41 -7.49 9.19
C ASP A 136 -5.13 -6.72 10.32
N ARG A 137 -6.06 -7.39 11.00
CA ARG A 137 -6.84 -6.83 12.12
C ARG A 137 -5.97 -6.35 13.30
N ASN A 138 -4.76 -6.92 13.45
CA ASN A 138 -3.80 -6.53 14.48
C ASN A 138 -2.95 -5.32 14.07
N GLY A 139 -3.11 -4.85 12.81
CA GLY A 139 -2.31 -3.78 12.24
C GLY A 139 -0.92 -4.22 11.80
N THR A 140 -0.75 -5.50 11.50
CA THR A 140 0.47 -6.04 10.92
C THR A 140 0.37 -5.98 9.40
N LEU A 141 1.41 -5.50 8.73
CA LEU A 141 1.52 -5.60 7.28
C LEU A 141 1.75 -7.07 6.91
N VAL A 142 0.82 -7.68 6.20
CA VAL A 142 0.87 -9.11 5.84
C VAL A 142 1.17 -9.35 4.37
N TYR A 143 0.93 -8.34 3.53
CA TYR A 143 1.24 -8.40 2.10
C TYR A 143 1.66 -7.02 1.56
N ARG A 144 2.62 -7.01 0.63
CA ARG A 144 2.91 -5.88 -0.25
C ARG A 144 3.31 -6.38 -1.64
N GLY A 145 2.91 -5.66 -2.70
CA GLY A 145 3.30 -6.02 -4.07
C GLY A 145 2.27 -5.66 -5.14
N ALA A 146 2.24 -6.47 -6.18
CA ALA A 146 1.31 -6.35 -7.29
C ALA A 146 -0.13 -6.66 -6.85
N ILE A 147 -1.12 -6.18 -7.62
CA ILE A 147 -2.50 -6.59 -7.41
C ILE A 147 -2.73 -8.02 -7.91
N ASP A 148 -2.09 -8.36 -9.04
CA ASP A 148 -2.22 -9.64 -9.73
C ASP A 148 -0.92 -9.97 -10.50
N ASN A 149 -0.95 -11.09 -11.24
CA ASN A 149 0.16 -11.55 -12.08
C ASN A 149 0.04 -11.14 -13.55
N ALA A 150 -0.73 -10.08 -13.87
CA ALA A 150 -0.98 -9.69 -15.26
C ALA A 150 0.29 -9.42 -16.07
N TYR A 151 1.35 -8.97 -15.41
CA TYR A 151 2.64 -8.64 -16.01
C TYR A 151 3.78 -9.53 -15.49
N ASP A 152 3.44 -10.70 -14.93
CA ASP A 152 4.43 -11.71 -14.54
C ASP A 152 4.86 -12.50 -15.80
N PRO A 153 6.17 -12.68 -16.03
CA PRO A 153 6.67 -13.48 -17.15
C PRO A 153 6.13 -14.93 -17.17
N ASP A 154 5.85 -15.49 -16.01
CA ASP A 154 5.38 -16.87 -15.86
C ASP A 154 3.84 -16.99 -15.83
N ARG A 155 3.11 -15.90 -16.11
CA ARG A 155 1.64 -15.86 -16.06
C ARG A 155 0.97 -16.95 -16.87
N ASP A 156 1.47 -17.22 -18.08
CA ASP A 156 0.85 -18.18 -19.00
C ASP A 156 0.90 -19.62 -18.46
N GLN A 157 1.89 -19.92 -17.61
CA GLN A 157 2.03 -21.24 -16.96
C GLN A 157 1.17 -21.30 -15.68
N ALA A 158 1.08 -20.22 -14.92
CA ALA A 158 0.36 -20.16 -13.64
C ALA A 158 -1.15 -19.89 -13.81
N GLY A 159 -1.57 -19.39 -14.97
CA GLY A 159 -2.91 -18.85 -15.18
C GLY A 159 -3.12 -17.48 -14.48
N PRO A 160 -4.30 -16.86 -14.62
CA PRO A 160 -4.60 -15.58 -14.00
C PRO A 160 -4.73 -15.73 -12.47
N VAL A 161 -3.94 -14.95 -11.74
CA VAL A 161 -3.93 -14.92 -10.26
C VAL A 161 -4.13 -13.49 -9.80
N ASN A 162 -5.06 -13.25 -8.87
CA ASN A 162 -5.14 -12.00 -8.11
C ASN A 162 -4.56 -12.22 -6.71
N TYR A 163 -3.42 -11.61 -6.44
CA TYR A 163 -2.71 -11.78 -5.17
C TYR A 163 -3.47 -11.17 -3.99
N VAL A 164 -4.09 -9.99 -4.19
CA VAL A 164 -4.87 -9.33 -3.13
C VAL A 164 -6.08 -10.19 -2.74
N GLU A 165 -6.77 -10.78 -3.71
CA GLU A 165 -7.88 -11.70 -3.48
C GLU A 165 -7.44 -12.91 -2.64
N GLN A 166 -6.34 -13.56 -3.02
CA GLN A 166 -5.81 -14.71 -2.27
C GLN A 166 -5.46 -14.35 -0.82
N VAL A 167 -4.86 -13.16 -0.62
CA VAL A 167 -4.50 -12.67 0.71
C VAL A 167 -5.74 -12.40 1.55
N LEU A 168 -6.73 -11.70 0.99
CA LEU A 168 -7.98 -11.39 1.71
C LEU A 168 -8.77 -12.65 2.06
N ASP A 169 -8.89 -13.60 1.12
CA ASP A 169 -9.58 -14.87 1.36
C ASP A 169 -8.91 -15.67 2.49
N ALA A 170 -7.57 -15.73 2.53
CA ALA A 170 -6.85 -16.39 3.62
C ALA A 170 -7.08 -15.70 4.97
N LEU A 171 -6.97 -14.37 5.05
CA LEU A 171 -7.19 -13.63 6.28
C LEU A 171 -8.62 -13.79 6.82
N LEU A 172 -9.61 -13.83 5.94
CA LEU A 172 -11.01 -14.01 6.33
C LEU A 172 -11.30 -15.41 6.87
N ARG A 173 -10.52 -16.42 6.45
CA ARG A 173 -10.57 -17.78 7.02
C ARG A 173 -9.71 -17.95 8.28
N GLY A 174 -9.00 -16.89 8.72
CA GLY A 174 -8.05 -16.97 9.84
C GLY A 174 -6.74 -17.69 9.49
N GLU A 175 -6.44 -17.82 8.21
CA GLU A 175 -5.25 -18.49 7.70
C GLU A 175 -4.12 -17.49 7.42
N ARG A 176 -2.90 -18.00 7.28
CA ARG A 176 -1.76 -17.20 6.81
C ARG A 176 -1.88 -16.99 5.31
N PRO A 177 -1.64 -15.77 4.80
CA PRO A 177 -1.61 -15.52 3.37
C PRO A 177 -0.62 -16.45 2.65
N PRO A 178 -1.01 -17.04 1.49
CA PRO A 178 -0.16 -17.93 0.71
C PRO A 178 1.01 -17.19 0.05
N VAL A 179 0.84 -15.88 -0.15
CA VAL A 179 1.86 -14.97 -0.70
C VAL A 179 1.98 -13.75 0.21
N ARG A 180 3.21 -13.31 0.45
CA ARG A 180 3.48 -12.17 1.34
C ARG A 180 4.08 -10.98 0.61
N GLU A 181 4.86 -11.24 -0.42
CA GLU A 181 5.49 -10.20 -1.24
C GLU A 181 5.51 -10.66 -2.70
N THR A 182 5.24 -9.71 -3.60
CA THR A 182 5.43 -9.87 -5.04
C THR A 182 6.08 -8.60 -5.60
N LYS A 183 6.65 -8.69 -6.79
CA LYS A 183 7.19 -7.51 -7.47
C LYS A 183 6.03 -6.65 -7.99
N PRO A 184 5.86 -5.40 -7.50
CA PRO A 184 4.84 -4.53 -8.04
C PRO A 184 5.21 -4.09 -9.47
N TYR A 185 4.20 -3.84 -10.29
CA TYR A 185 4.35 -3.32 -11.65
C TYR A 185 3.60 -1.99 -11.81
N GLY A 186 3.89 -1.25 -12.87
CA GLY A 186 3.22 0.00 -13.19
C GLY A 186 4.16 1.19 -13.28
N CYS A 187 3.59 2.39 -13.28
CA CYS A 187 4.35 3.63 -13.33
C CYS A 187 5.05 3.90 -11.98
N THR A 188 6.27 4.38 -12.00
CA THR A 188 6.94 4.87 -10.78
C THR A 188 6.10 5.94 -10.08
N VAL A 189 5.98 5.87 -8.75
CA VAL A 189 5.29 6.89 -7.94
C VAL A 189 5.93 8.26 -8.20
N LYS A 190 5.10 9.26 -8.50
CA LYS A 190 5.54 10.61 -8.86
C LYS A 190 5.73 11.48 -7.60
N TYR A 191 6.69 11.06 -6.77
CA TYR A 191 7.05 11.83 -5.58
C TYR A 191 7.58 13.22 -5.93
N LYS A 192 7.31 14.18 -5.04
CA LYS A 192 7.95 15.49 -5.10
C LYS A 192 9.48 15.32 -5.08
N PRO A 193 10.22 15.92 -6.03
CA PRO A 193 11.67 15.90 -5.98
C PRO A 193 12.18 16.41 -4.62
N SER A 194 13.20 15.76 -4.07
CA SER A 194 13.92 16.33 -2.93
C SER A 194 14.54 17.65 -3.37
N ALA A 195 14.37 18.71 -2.54
CA ALA A 195 15.10 19.94 -2.76
C ALA A 195 16.61 19.57 -2.74
N THR A 196 17.24 19.64 -3.90
CA THR A 196 18.71 19.57 -4.00
C THR A 196 19.26 20.77 -3.25
N SER A 197 19.87 20.51 -2.10
CA SER A 197 20.69 21.48 -1.37
C SER A 197 21.98 21.77 -2.14
#